data_f9d51d56c9af1acad1da04cdab53ca95
#
_entry.id   f9d51d56c9af1acad1da04cdab53ca95
#
_cell.length_a   1.000
_cell.length_b   1.000
_cell.length_c   1.000
_cell.angle_alpha   90.00
_cell.angle_beta   90.00
_cell.angle_gamma   90.00
#
_symmetry.space_group_name_H-M   'P 1'
#
loop_
_entity.id
_entity.type
_entity.pdbx_description
1 polymer ?
#
loop_
_entity_poly.entity_id
_entity_poly.type
_entity_poly.pdbx_seq_one_letter_code
_entity_poly.pdbx_strand_id
1 'polypeptide(L)'
;MPYPPPAAFAEVVPKAPNGDALWIDGHWAWRGGQFVWERGGWVAPPPGSRFAHWRMRYSQDGTLLFADEIWYDANLKPIASPKKLVDAFSPPNELTPESQHGF
;
A
#
# COMPACT_ATOMS: atom_id res chain seq x y z
N MET A 1 16.51 1.63 -5.17
CA MET A 1 15.69 2.06 -6.34
C MET A 1 16.46 3.14 -7.09
N PRO A 2 16.56 3.05 -8.41
CA PRO A 2 17.36 4.00 -9.19
C PRO A 2 16.63 5.31 -9.53
N TYR A 3 15.33 5.41 -9.30
CA TYR A 3 14.55 6.61 -9.62
C TYR A 3 13.35 6.72 -8.67
N PRO A 4 12.81 7.94 -8.48
CA PRO A 4 11.65 8.11 -7.62
C PRO A 4 10.40 7.46 -8.22
N PRO A 5 9.40 7.12 -7.37
CA PRO A 5 8.16 6.54 -7.86
C PRO A 5 7.35 7.56 -8.67
N PRO A 6 6.46 7.08 -9.54
CA PRO A 6 5.48 7.95 -10.19
C PRO A 6 4.57 8.61 -9.15
N ALA A 7 3.80 9.61 -9.60
CA ALA A 7 2.78 10.20 -8.74
C ALA A 7 1.79 9.14 -8.28
N ALA A 8 1.36 9.23 -7.02
CA ALA A 8 0.42 8.27 -6.47
C ALA A 8 -0.93 8.34 -7.21
N PHE A 9 -1.55 7.18 -7.40
CA PHE A 9 -2.90 7.14 -7.94
C PHE A 9 -3.88 7.69 -6.91
N ALA A 10 -4.87 8.43 -7.37
CA ALA A 10 -5.99 8.80 -6.53
C ALA A 10 -6.92 7.59 -6.42
N GLU A 11 -7.24 7.19 -5.19
CA GLU A 11 -8.12 6.07 -4.95
C GLU A 11 -9.36 6.54 -4.20
N VAL A 12 -10.49 5.87 -4.48
CA VAL A 12 -11.73 6.14 -3.77
C VAL A 12 -11.80 5.20 -2.58
N VAL A 13 -11.92 5.78 -1.37
CA VAL A 13 -12.03 5.00 -0.13
C VAL A 13 -13.47 4.54 0.00
N PRO A 14 -13.75 3.22 -0.08
CA PRO A 14 -15.10 2.73 0.12
C PRO A 14 -15.50 2.83 1.59
N LYS A 15 -16.78 2.69 1.86
CA LYS A 15 -17.28 2.67 3.23
C LYS A 15 -16.64 1.53 4.00
N ALA A 16 -16.27 1.79 5.27
CA ALA A 16 -15.70 0.75 6.13
C ALA A 16 -16.69 -0.40 6.30
N PRO A 17 -16.24 -1.66 6.20
CA PRO A 17 -17.12 -2.82 6.36
C PRO A 17 -17.61 -2.99 7.79
N ASN A 18 -16.86 -2.49 8.77
CA ASN A 18 -17.25 -2.51 10.19
C ASN A 18 -16.42 -1.47 10.94
N GLY A 19 -16.74 -1.28 12.23
CA GLY A 19 -16.08 -0.24 13.03
C GLY A 19 -14.66 -0.57 13.47
N ASP A 20 -14.22 -1.82 13.32
CA ASP A 20 -12.88 -2.25 13.72
C ASP A 20 -11.91 -2.31 12.54
N ALA A 21 -12.37 -2.00 11.34
CA ALA A 21 -11.52 -2.05 10.16
C ALA A 21 -10.54 -0.88 10.15
N LEU A 22 -9.34 -1.15 9.65
CA LEU A 22 -8.30 -0.15 9.48
C LEU A 22 -8.09 0.11 7.98
N TRP A 23 -8.03 1.38 7.61
CA TRP A 23 -7.73 1.75 6.23
C TRP A 23 -6.23 1.79 6.01
N ILE A 24 -5.76 1.13 4.96
CA ILE A 24 -4.38 1.16 4.51
C ILE A 24 -4.35 1.85 3.16
N ASP A 25 -3.60 2.94 3.05
CA ASP A 25 -3.47 3.67 1.79
C ASP A 25 -2.73 2.84 0.74
N GLY A 26 -3.12 3.03 -0.52
CA GLY A 26 -2.36 2.48 -1.63
C GLY A 26 -1.02 3.20 -1.78
N HIS A 27 -0.07 2.53 -2.38
CA HIS A 27 1.26 3.09 -2.57
C HIS A 27 2.02 2.37 -3.67
N TRP A 28 3.08 3.02 -4.15
CA TRP A 28 3.99 2.37 -5.08
C TRP A 28 4.99 1.53 -4.28
N ALA A 29 5.10 0.26 -4.65
CA ALA A 29 6.07 -0.66 -4.06
C ALA A 29 7.10 -1.06 -5.12
N TRP A 30 8.34 -1.25 -4.70
CA TRP A 30 9.40 -1.69 -5.61
C TRP A 30 9.42 -3.21 -5.63
N ARG A 31 9.10 -3.79 -6.79
CA ARG A 31 9.02 -5.24 -6.96
C ARG A 31 9.70 -5.64 -8.27
N GLY A 32 10.62 -6.59 -8.22
CA GLY A 32 11.21 -7.12 -9.42
C GLY A 32 11.90 -6.10 -10.31
N GLY A 33 12.47 -5.04 -9.73
CA GLY A 33 13.16 -4.01 -10.47
C GLY A 33 12.26 -2.94 -11.06
N GLN A 34 11.01 -2.86 -10.62
CA GLN A 34 10.07 -1.84 -11.11
C GLN A 34 9.09 -1.44 -10.03
N PHE A 35 8.43 -0.30 -10.23
CA PHE A 35 7.35 0.12 -9.36
C PHE A 35 6.07 -0.60 -9.74
N VAL A 36 5.36 -1.09 -8.73
CA VAL A 36 4.05 -1.72 -8.87
C VAL A 36 3.10 -1.04 -7.91
N TRP A 37 1.90 -0.68 -8.37
CA TRP A 37 0.90 -0.07 -7.51
C TRP A 37 0.27 -1.13 -6.60
N GLU A 38 0.39 -0.91 -5.29
CA GLU A 38 -0.29 -1.72 -4.28
C GLU A 38 -1.55 -0.99 -3.86
N ARG A 39 -2.70 -1.57 -4.19
CA ARG A 39 -3.99 -0.93 -3.93
C ARG A 39 -4.26 -0.84 -2.43
N GLY A 40 -4.81 0.29 -1.99
CA GLY A 40 -5.26 0.44 -0.62
C GLY A 40 -6.49 -0.41 -0.33
N GLY A 41 -6.83 -0.55 0.94
CA GLY A 41 -8.00 -1.32 1.33
C GLY A 41 -8.26 -1.30 2.82
N TRP A 42 -9.43 -1.78 3.19
CA TRP A 42 -9.80 -1.99 4.58
C TRP A 42 -9.34 -3.37 5.03
N VAL A 43 -8.71 -3.44 6.20
CA VAL A 43 -8.25 -4.70 6.77
C VAL A 43 -8.79 -4.86 8.19
N ALA A 44 -8.85 -6.10 8.66
CA ALA A 44 -9.19 -6.40 10.05
C ALA A 44 -7.88 -6.71 10.78
N PRO A 45 -7.33 -5.77 11.59
CA PRO A 45 -6.08 -6.04 12.29
C PRO A 45 -6.23 -7.19 13.26
N PRO A 46 -5.30 -8.15 13.28
CA PRO A 46 -5.34 -9.20 14.31
C PRO A 46 -5.24 -8.58 15.71
N PRO A 47 -5.87 -9.17 16.73
CA PRO A 47 -5.81 -8.63 18.09
C PRO A 47 -4.38 -8.46 18.56
N GLY A 48 -4.08 -7.29 19.12
CA GLY A 48 -2.73 -6.99 19.61
C GLY A 48 -1.69 -6.72 18.54
N SER A 49 -2.07 -6.71 17.28
CA SER A 49 -1.13 -6.46 16.19
C SER A 49 -0.72 -4.99 16.12
N ARG A 50 0.43 -4.76 15.52
CA ARG A 50 0.96 -3.43 15.27
C ARG A 50 1.34 -3.32 13.80
N PHE A 51 1.20 -2.12 13.24
CA PHE A 51 1.43 -1.86 11.82
C PHE A 51 2.48 -0.77 11.68
N ALA A 52 3.54 -1.07 10.89
CA ALA A 52 4.52 -0.09 10.48
C ALA A 52 4.26 0.26 9.02
N HIS A 53 3.93 1.53 8.78
CA HIS A 53 3.60 2.01 7.44
C HIS A 53 4.82 1.93 6.52
N TRP A 54 4.60 1.76 5.21
CA TRP A 54 5.66 1.85 4.21
C TRP A 54 6.29 3.25 4.25
N ARG A 55 7.54 3.36 3.82
CA ARG A 55 8.23 4.65 3.77
C ARG A 55 9.35 4.62 2.75
N MET A 56 9.72 5.81 2.30
CA MET A 56 10.86 6.02 1.41
C MET A 56 11.71 7.14 1.96
N ARG A 57 13.00 7.07 1.70
CA ARG A 57 13.93 8.14 2.07
C ARG A 57 15.16 8.07 1.20
N TYR A 58 15.90 9.17 1.12
CA TYR A 58 17.20 9.17 0.47
C TYR A 58 18.28 8.90 1.51
N SER A 59 19.25 8.06 1.13
CA SER A 59 20.46 7.88 1.93
C SER A 59 21.39 9.07 1.72
N GLN A 60 22.49 9.08 2.48
CA GLN A 60 23.46 10.16 2.40
C GLN A 60 24.09 10.28 1.02
N ASP A 61 24.21 9.19 0.30
CA ASP A 61 24.78 9.17 -1.05
C ASP A 61 23.74 9.43 -2.15
N GLY A 62 22.52 9.78 -1.77
CA GLY A 62 21.45 10.08 -2.73
C GLY A 62 20.68 8.87 -3.21
N THR A 63 20.96 7.67 -2.72
CA THR A 63 20.21 6.48 -3.09
C THR A 63 18.81 6.52 -2.46
N LEU A 64 17.79 6.22 -3.26
CA LEU A 64 16.43 6.15 -2.77
C LEU A 64 16.19 4.77 -2.14
N LEU A 65 15.83 4.77 -0.86
CA LEU A 65 15.57 3.56 -0.09
C LEU A 65 14.08 3.39 0.13
N PHE A 66 13.59 2.18 0.02
CA PHE A 66 12.19 1.83 0.25
C PHE A 66 12.08 0.80 1.37
N ALA A 67 11.20 1.07 2.34
CA ALA A 67 10.83 0.11 3.38
C ALA A 67 9.35 -0.21 3.23
N ASP A 68 9.04 -1.50 3.00
CA ASP A 68 7.66 -1.94 2.85
C ASP A 68 6.94 -1.91 4.18
N GLU A 69 5.61 -1.98 4.14
CA GLU A 69 4.82 -2.08 5.35
C GLU A 69 5.08 -3.42 6.03
N ILE A 70 5.04 -3.41 7.37
CA ILE A 70 5.26 -4.62 8.16
C ILE A 70 4.19 -4.68 9.24
N TRP A 71 3.63 -5.87 9.42
CA TRP A 71 2.75 -6.17 10.53
C TRP A 71 3.50 -6.96 11.57
N TYR A 72 3.24 -6.64 12.84
CA TYR A 72 3.88 -7.30 13.99
C TYR A 72 2.81 -7.83 14.92
N ASP A 73 3.11 -8.94 15.62
CA ASP A 73 2.26 -9.42 16.70
C ASP A 73 2.53 -8.65 17.99
N ALA A 74 1.86 -9.03 19.08
CA ALA A 74 2.01 -8.36 20.37
C ALA A 74 3.44 -8.48 20.93
N ASN A 75 4.22 -9.44 20.46
CA ASN A 75 5.61 -9.65 20.88
C ASN A 75 6.59 -8.99 19.91
N LEU A 76 6.10 -8.17 19.00
CA LEU A 76 6.89 -7.46 17.99
C LEU A 76 7.58 -8.39 17.01
N LYS A 77 7.02 -9.56 16.76
CA LYS A 77 7.50 -10.46 15.71
C LYS A 77 6.74 -10.19 14.42
N PRO A 78 7.44 -10.16 13.27
CA PRO A 78 6.76 -9.95 12.00
C PRO A 78 5.72 -11.05 11.72
N ILE A 79 4.58 -10.65 11.21
CA ILE A 79 3.51 -11.56 10.80
C ILE A 79 3.07 -11.20 9.38
N ALA A 80 2.32 -12.10 8.76
CA ALA A 80 1.77 -11.83 7.44
C ALA A 80 0.77 -10.69 7.49
N SER A 81 0.71 -9.89 6.43
CA SER A 81 -0.30 -8.83 6.32
C SER A 81 -1.69 -9.45 6.26
N PRO A 82 -2.66 -8.88 6.99
CA PRO A 82 -4.03 -9.36 6.90
C PRO A 82 -4.58 -9.12 5.49
N LYS A 83 -5.47 -10.00 5.05
CA LYS A 83 -6.11 -9.85 3.75
C LYS A 83 -7.06 -8.66 3.79
N LYS A 84 -7.16 -7.96 2.67
CA LYS A 84 -8.09 -6.85 2.56
C LYS A 84 -9.52 -7.36 2.52
N LEU A 85 -10.37 -6.73 3.31
CA LEU A 85 -11.81 -7.02 3.30
C LEU A 85 -12.49 -6.33 2.12
N VAL A 86 -12.07 -5.10 1.82
CA VAL A 86 -12.59 -4.30 0.72
C VAL A 86 -11.42 -3.52 0.14
N ASP A 87 -11.20 -3.65 -1.16
CA ASP A 87 -10.18 -2.89 -1.88
C ASP A 87 -10.66 -1.49 -2.21
N ALA A 88 -9.71 -0.57 -2.39
CA ALA A 88 -10.01 0.76 -2.89
C ALA A 88 -10.61 0.68 -4.29
N PHE A 89 -11.44 1.69 -4.63
CA PHE A 89 -11.96 1.84 -5.98
C PHE A 89 -11.06 2.78 -6.77
N SER A 90 -10.93 2.51 -8.06
CA SER A 90 -10.35 3.50 -8.97
C SER A 90 -11.41 4.55 -9.30
N PRO A 91 -11.03 5.84 -9.37
CA PRO A 91 -11.98 6.85 -9.82
C PRO A 91 -12.49 6.53 -11.23
N PRO A 92 -13.75 6.85 -11.55
CA PRO A 92 -14.31 6.49 -12.85
C PRO A 92 -13.57 7.05 -14.06
N ASN A 93 -12.91 8.19 -13.90
CA ASN A 93 -12.18 8.85 -14.98
C ASN A 93 -10.68 8.64 -14.89
N GLU A 94 -10.21 7.78 -13.99
CA GLU A 94 -8.80 7.52 -13.86
C GLU A 94 -8.35 6.50 -14.90
N LEU A 95 -7.22 6.78 -15.52
CA LEU A 95 -6.62 5.87 -16.47
C LEU A 95 -5.54 5.08 -15.76
N THR A 96 -5.82 3.80 -15.51
CA THR A 96 -4.81 2.87 -15.05
C THR A 96 -4.11 2.26 -16.25
N PRO A 97 -2.95 1.60 -16.08
CA PRO A 97 -2.32 0.92 -17.20
C PRO A 97 -3.23 -0.07 -17.92
N GLU A 98 -4.08 -0.74 -17.16
CA GLU A 98 -5.04 -1.69 -17.74
C GLU A 98 -6.13 -0.99 -18.51
N SER A 99 -6.64 0.14 -18.03
CA SER A 99 -7.71 0.84 -18.72
C SER A 99 -7.23 1.55 -19.95
N GLN A 100 -5.98 1.95 -20.03
CA GLN A 100 -5.46 2.65 -21.20
C GLN A 100 -5.47 1.82 -22.46
N HIS A 101 -5.34 0.53 -22.33
CA HIS A 101 -5.41 -0.36 -23.48
C HIS A 101 -6.69 -1.17 -23.52
N GLY A 102 -7.59 -0.86 -22.65
CA GLY A 102 -8.93 -1.43 -22.67
C GLY A 102 -9.88 -0.69 -23.57
N PHE A 103 -9.42 0.34 -24.20
CA PHE A 103 -10.24 1.16 -25.09
C PHE A 103 -10.34 0.55 -26.46
#